data_28f8fa2b234620ff55582c68cbf69964
#
_entry.id   28f8fa2b234620ff55582c68cbf69964
#
_cell.length_a   1.000
_cell.length_b   1.000
_cell.length_c   1.000
_cell.angle_alpha   90.00
_cell.angle_beta   90.00
_cell.angle_gamma   90.00
#
_symmetry.space_group_name_H-M   'P 1'
#
loop_
_entity.id
_entity.type
_entity.pdbx_description
1 polymer ?
#
loop_
_entity_poly.entity_id
_entity_poly.type
_entity_poly.pdbx_seq_one_letter_code
_entity_poly.pdbx_strand_id
1 'polypeptide(L)'
;MKLKLLLSAAMVSLIGLAACSSQENKGEKEGHYQVGVLQVVEHGSLDASYQGFIEGLEENGLKEGDNLTVTYQNAQGAQDQLNTMSQKLVKERPNLLLGIATPAAQALLSASSDIPIVVTAVTDLEEAKLVKSNESPGGNLTGVSDQVPIEKQLDLLISVAKKAEKIGIMYNGGEANSVLQAKQAKAYLEKQGIAVKELTANTTNDVQQVTESLAKEVDGIYIPTDNTFASAMTLVGDVVKEKQIPVVAGSIEMVQDGGLATFGIDYHALGKQTGDMAAKILKGERQTTDYPVETSRDLKLEVNKDMAKALGIDPETIKEPK
;
A
#
# COMPACT_ATOMS: atom_id res chain seq x y z
N MET A 1 -98.43 -16.40 11.05
CA MET A 1 -98.40 -17.12 12.36
C MET A 1 -97.04 -17.67 12.57
N LYS A 2 -96.35 -17.17 13.55
CA LYS A 2 -95.49 -17.88 14.51
C LYS A 2 -94.48 -18.86 13.88
N LEU A 3 -93.21 -18.98 14.21
CA LEU A 3 -92.46 -18.59 15.43
C LEU A 3 -91.00 -19.07 15.32
N LYS A 4 -90.07 -18.30 15.77
CA LYS A 4 -88.88 -18.66 16.53
C LYS A 4 -87.79 -19.59 15.90
N LEU A 5 -86.65 -19.06 15.67
CA LEU A 5 -85.42 -19.02 16.56
C LEU A 5 -84.73 -20.36 16.73
N LEU A 6 -83.54 -20.46 16.27
CA LEU A 6 -82.38 -20.76 17.17
C LEU A 6 -81.04 -20.56 16.45
N LEU A 7 -80.16 -19.81 17.07
CA LEU A 7 -78.76 -19.62 16.81
C LEU A 7 -77.97 -20.95 16.88
N SER A 8 -77.05 -21.09 15.98
CA SER A 8 -75.80 -21.81 16.35
C SER A 8 -74.62 -21.23 15.57
N ALA A 9 -73.70 -20.61 16.25
CA ALA A 9 -72.48 -20.06 15.78
C ALA A 9 -71.53 -21.20 15.35
N ALA A 10 -71.02 -21.13 14.14
CA ALA A 10 -69.86 -21.89 13.72
C ALA A 10 -68.80 -20.88 13.26
N MET A 11 -67.88 -20.62 14.18
CA MET A 11 -66.71 -19.80 13.98
C MET A 11 -65.69 -20.61 13.16
N VAL A 12 -65.59 -20.34 11.86
CA VAL A 12 -64.55 -20.91 10.99
C VAL A 12 -63.35 -19.96 11.03
N SER A 13 -62.31 -20.37 11.76
CA SER A 13 -61.04 -19.70 11.82
C SER A 13 -60.29 -19.85 10.49
N LEU A 14 -60.24 -18.78 9.68
CA LEU A 14 -59.30 -18.67 8.59
C LEU A 14 -57.90 -18.42 9.17
N ILE A 15 -57.11 -19.47 9.24
CA ILE A 15 -55.66 -19.36 9.45
C ILE A 15 -55.06 -18.95 8.12
N GLY A 16 -54.81 -17.64 7.95
CA GLY A 16 -54.00 -17.11 6.87
C GLY A 16 -52.53 -17.57 7.06
N LEU A 17 -52.06 -18.48 6.21
CA LEU A 17 -50.63 -18.71 6.02
C LEU A 17 -50.04 -17.46 5.38
N ALA A 18 -49.57 -16.53 6.19
CA ALA A 18 -48.56 -15.57 5.77
C ALA A 18 -47.25 -16.34 5.61
N ALA A 19 -46.98 -16.78 4.39
CA ALA A 19 -45.62 -17.19 4.02
C ALA A 19 -44.72 -15.94 4.06
N CYS A 20 -44.17 -15.66 5.22
CA CYS A 20 -42.95 -14.84 5.32
C CYS A 20 -41.88 -15.57 4.52
N SER A 21 -41.58 -15.11 3.32
CA SER A 21 -40.31 -15.38 2.69
C SER A 21 -39.25 -14.71 3.56
N SER A 22 -38.77 -15.43 4.56
CA SER A 22 -37.51 -15.11 5.20
C SER A 22 -36.46 -15.20 4.12
N GLN A 23 -36.09 -14.04 3.56
CA GLN A 23 -34.81 -13.85 2.96
C GLN A 23 -33.82 -14.31 4.03
N GLU A 24 -33.19 -15.45 3.79
CA GLU A 24 -32.04 -15.88 4.59
C GLU A 24 -30.99 -14.77 4.49
N ASN A 25 -31.03 -13.82 5.41
CA ASN A 25 -29.81 -13.17 5.83
C ASN A 25 -28.90 -14.31 6.27
N LYS A 26 -27.85 -14.58 5.48
CA LYS A 26 -26.73 -15.37 5.93
C LYS A 26 -26.31 -14.73 7.24
N GLY A 27 -26.67 -15.37 8.36
CA GLY A 27 -26.41 -14.86 9.68
C GLY A 27 -24.92 -14.56 9.80
N GLU A 28 -24.60 -13.30 9.99
CA GLU A 28 -23.34 -12.92 10.57
C GLU A 28 -23.20 -13.75 11.85
N LYS A 29 -22.23 -14.67 11.87
CA LYS A 29 -21.85 -15.32 13.11
C LYS A 29 -21.35 -14.19 14.00
N GLU A 30 -22.04 -13.94 15.13
CA GLU A 30 -21.59 -12.96 16.11
C GLU A 30 -20.09 -13.17 16.35
N GLY A 31 -19.27 -12.16 16.05
CA GLY A 31 -17.82 -12.21 16.20
C GLY A 31 -17.02 -12.77 15.01
N HIS A 32 -17.60 -12.91 13.81
CA HIS A 32 -16.84 -13.27 12.59
C HIS A 32 -16.71 -12.07 11.67
N TYR A 33 -15.47 -11.71 11.30
CA TYR A 33 -15.14 -10.56 10.46
C TYR A 33 -14.73 -10.99 9.06
N GLN A 34 -14.99 -10.12 8.08
CA GLN A 34 -14.57 -10.29 6.68
C GLN A 34 -13.73 -9.09 6.27
N VAL A 35 -12.55 -9.33 5.74
CA VAL A 35 -11.63 -8.31 5.22
C VAL A 35 -11.36 -8.57 3.75
N GLY A 36 -11.62 -7.55 2.92
CA GLY A 36 -11.23 -7.56 1.51
C GLY A 36 -9.90 -6.84 1.31
N VAL A 37 -8.93 -7.47 0.67
CA VAL A 37 -7.59 -6.93 0.43
C VAL A 37 -7.39 -6.72 -1.06
N LEU A 38 -6.97 -5.51 -1.43
CA LEU A 38 -6.54 -5.16 -2.78
C LEU A 38 -5.09 -4.70 -2.77
N GLN A 39 -4.22 -5.45 -3.45
CA GLN A 39 -2.81 -5.11 -3.65
C GLN A 39 -2.57 -4.70 -5.12
N VAL A 40 -1.76 -3.67 -5.34
CA VAL A 40 -1.50 -3.16 -6.70
C VAL A 40 -0.70 -4.13 -7.56
N VAL A 41 0.37 -4.68 -7.01
CA VAL A 41 1.30 -5.60 -7.68
C VAL A 41 2.07 -6.41 -6.63
N GLU A 42 2.66 -7.51 -7.01
CA GLU A 42 3.50 -8.35 -6.15
C GLU A 42 4.96 -7.89 -6.21
N HIS A 43 5.51 -7.57 -5.05
CA HIS A 43 6.93 -7.37 -4.80
C HIS A 43 7.21 -7.36 -3.29
N GLY A 44 8.49 -7.56 -2.91
CA GLY A 44 8.91 -7.80 -1.54
C GLY A 44 8.31 -6.87 -0.48
N SER A 45 8.28 -5.54 -0.73
CA SER A 45 7.74 -4.57 0.25
C SER A 45 6.24 -4.74 0.48
N LEU A 46 5.44 -4.89 -0.60
CA LEU A 46 3.98 -5.00 -0.46
C LEU A 46 3.58 -6.35 0.14
N ASP A 47 4.29 -7.42 -0.22
CA ASP A 47 4.06 -8.76 0.34
C ASP A 47 4.42 -8.80 1.82
N ALA A 48 5.51 -8.14 2.22
CA ALA A 48 5.87 -7.95 3.63
C ALA A 48 4.80 -7.15 4.39
N SER A 49 4.26 -6.07 3.78
CA SER A 49 3.15 -5.30 4.37
C SER A 49 1.91 -6.16 4.57
N TYR A 50 1.55 -6.99 3.61
CA TYR A 50 0.42 -7.91 3.75
C TYR A 50 0.62 -8.92 4.86
N GLN A 51 1.81 -9.55 4.91
CA GLN A 51 2.14 -10.50 5.98
C GLN A 51 2.09 -9.86 7.37
N GLY A 52 2.69 -8.67 7.51
CA GLY A 52 2.63 -7.90 8.75
C GLY A 52 1.18 -7.53 9.13
N PHE A 53 0.35 -7.15 8.17
CA PHE A 53 -1.05 -6.84 8.41
C PHE A 53 -1.81 -8.03 9.00
N ILE A 54 -1.63 -9.22 8.46
CA ILE A 54 -2.24 -10.46 8.99
C ILE A 54 -1.73 -10.73 10.40
N GLU A 55 -0.41 -10.61 10.64
CA GLU A 55 0.17 -10.78 11.97
C GLU A 55 -0.43 -9.78 12.99
N GLY A 56 -0.56 -8.50 12.62
CA GLY A 56 -1.19 -7.48 13.47
C GLY A 56 -2.64 -7.81 13.82
N LEU A 57 -3.41 -8.34 12.87
CA LEU A 57 -4.77 -8.82 13.14
C LEU A 57 -4.77 -10.02 14.12
N GLU A 58 -3.87 -11.00 13.90
CA GLU A 58 -3.76 -12.20 14.76
C GLU A 58 -3.38 -11.84 16.20
N GLU A 59 -2.41 -10.95 16.40
CA GLU A 59 -2.02 -10.47 17.74
C GLU A 59 -3.16 -9.76 18.47
N ASN A 60 -4.08 -9.17 17.71
CA ASN A 60 -5.30 -8.58 18.24
C ASN A 60 -6.47 -9.58 18.36
N GLY A 61 -6.22 -10.88 18.22
CA GLY A 61 -7.21 -11.94 18.38
C GLY A 61 -8.15 -12.12 17.19
N LEU A 62 -7.82 -11.59 16.02
CA LEU A 62 -8.55 -11.78 14.76
C LEU A 62 -7.77 -12.76 13.88
N LYS A 63 -8.20 -14.02 13.87
CA LYS A 63 -7.44 -15.12 13.28
C LYS A 63 -8.16 -15.72 12.10
N GLU A 64 -7.47 -15.84 10.98
CA GLU A 64 -8.02 -16.45 9.77
C GLU A 64 -8.39 -17.92 10.00
N GLY A 65 -9.58 -18.31 9.54
CA GLY A 65 -10.15 -19.63 9.74
C GLY A 65 -10.93 -19.79 11.06
N ASP A 66 -10.70 -18.95 12.08
CA ASP A 66 -11.45 -18.96 13.34
C ASP A 66 -12.59 -17.93 13.30
N ASN A 67 -12.25 -16.64 13.39
CA ASN A 67 -13.18 -15.52 13.46
C ASN A 67 -12.93 -14.44 12.38
N LEU A 68 -12.04 -14.72 11.43
CA LEU A 68 -11.67 -13.83 10.32
C LEU A 68 -11.69 -14.61 9.01
N THR A 69 -12.22 -13.97 7.97
CA THR A 69 -12.07 -14.41 6.57
C THR A 69 -11.41 -13.28 5.80
N VAL A 70 -10.34 -13.60 5.06
CA VAL A 70 -9.63 -12.64 4.21
C VAL A 70 -9.82 -13.02 2.75
N THR A 71 -10.30 -12.06 1.94
CA THR A 71 -10.39 -12.19 0.48
C THR A 71 -9.32 -11.32 -0.15
N TYR A 72 -8.26 -11.94 -0.67
CA TYR A 72 -7.14 -11.24 -1.28
C TYR A 72 -7.27 -11.16 -2.80
N GLN A 73 -6.99 -9.97 -3.37
CA GLN A 73 -6.90 -9.71 -4.80
C GLN A 73 -5.61 -8.94 -5.12
N ASN A 74 -4.93 -9.32 -6.20
CA ASN A 74 -3.74 -8.65 -6.70
C ASN A 74 -3.95 -8.23 -8.16
N ALA A 75 -3.82 -6.93 -8.43
CA ALA A 75 -4.08 -6.36 -9.75
C ALA A 75 -2.90 -6.49 -10.74
N GLN A 76 -1.75 -7.00 -10.28
CA GLN A 76 -0.54 -7.23 -11.09
C GLN A 76 -0.11 -5.99 -11.92
N GLY A 77 -0.25 -4.81 -11.33
CA GLY A 77 0.12 -3.54 -11.95
C GLY A 77 -0.86 -3.01 -13.01
N ALA A 78 -1.98 -3.69 -13.25
CA ALA A 78 -2.93 -3.31 -14.28
C ALA A 78 -4.07 -2.44 -13.71
N GLN A 79 -4.21 -1.20 -14.21
CA GLN A 79 -5.20 -0.23 -13.73
C GLN A 79 -6.65 -0.68 -13.92
N ASP A 80 -6.97 -1.37 -15.00
CA ASP A 80 -8.29 -1.92 -15.27
C ASP A 80 -8.64 -3.05 -14.30
N GLN A 81 -7.66 -3.85 -13.89
CA GLN A 81 -7.83 -4.88 -12.86
C GLN A 81 -8.08 -4.27 -11.49
N LEU A 82 -7.40 -3.18 -11.12
CA LEU A 82 -7.68 -2.46 -9.87
C LEU A 82 -9.15 -2.06 -9.77
N ASN A 83 -9.71 -1.47 -10.82
CA ASN A 83 -11.11 -1.06 -10.84
C ASN A 83 -12.07 -2.27 -10.77
N THR A 84 -11.79 -3.34 -11.51
CA THR A 84 -12.62 -4.54 -11.52
C THR A 84 -12.61 -5.26 -10.17
N MET A 85 -11.43 -5.41 -9.57
CA MET A 85 -11.24 -6.11 -8.31
C MET A 85 -11.78 -5.31 -7.12
N SER A 86 -11.62 -3.98 -7.11
CA SER A 86 -12.22 -3.12 -6.08
C SER A 86 -13.75 -3.24 -6.07
N GLN A 87 -14.40 -3.19 -7.22
CA GLN A 87 -15.85 -3.38 -7.33
C GLN A 87 -16.30 -4.77 -6.87
N LYS A 88 -15.51 -5.81 -7.19
CA LYS A 88 -15.80 -7.18 -6.73
C LYS A 88 -15.73 -7.28 -5.21
N LEU A 89 -14.66 -6.77 -4.59
CA LEU A 89 -14.51 -6.78 -3.13
C LEU A 89 -15.64 -6.00 -2.44
N VAL A 90 -15.98 -4.81 -2.93
CA VAL A 90 -17.08 -3.99 -2.39
C VAL A 90 -18.42 -4.71 -2.49
N LYS A 91 -18.68 -5.45 -3.57
CA LYS A 91 -19.93 -6.23 -3.74
C LYS A 91 -20.08 -7.34 -2.71
N GLU A 92 -18.98 -7.88 -2.20
CA GLU A 92 -18.98 -8.90 -1.15
C GLU A 92 -19.34 -8.32 0.23
N ARG A 93 -19.35 -6.97 0.37
CA ARG A 93 -19.68 -6.22 1.58
C ARG A 93 -18.91 -6.67 2.82
N PRO A 94 -17.56 -6.66 2.75
CA PRO A 94 -16.74 -7.00 3.91
C PRO A 94 -16.91 -5.97 5.03
N ASN A 95 -16.50 -6.32 6.24
CA ASN A 95 -16.49 -5.42 7.39
C ASN A 95 -15.40 -4.33 7.26
N LEU A 96 -14.33 -4.61 6.50
CA LEU A 96 -13.22 -3.70 6.24
C LEU A 96 -12.53 -4.02 4.93
N LEU A 97 -12.05 -3.00 4.25
CA LEU A 97 -11.18 -3.11 3.08
C LEU A 97 -9.75 -2.69 3.44
N LEU A 98 -8.77 -3.43 2.96
CA LEU A 98 -7.36 -3.05 2.99
C LEU A 98 -6.89 -2.68 1.59
N GLY A 99 -6.37 -1.47 1.43
CA GLY A 99 -5.67 -1.04 0.22
C GLY A 99 -4.15 -1.05 0.44
N ILE A 100 -3.43 -1.83 -0.36
CA ILE A 100 -1.97 -1.90 -0.31
C ILE A 100 -1.41 -1.15 -1.52
N ALA A 101 -0.73 -0.05 -1.27
CA ALA A 101 -0.21 0.97 -2.17
C ALA A 101 -1.26 1.98 -2.67
N THR A 102 -0.79 3.16 -3.07
CA THR A 102 -1.62 4.32 -3.46
C THR A 102 -2.64 4.01 -4.56
N PRO A 103 -2.30 3.32 -5.67
CA PRO A 103 -3.30 3.02 -6.71
C PRO A 103 -4.44 2.11 -6.24
N ALA A 104 -4.14 1.12 -5.37
CA ALA A 104 -5.15 0.25 -4.78
C ALA A 104 -6.06 1.01 -3.81
N ALA A 105 -5.49 1.89 -2.97
CA ALA A 105 -6.24 2.77 -2.08
C ALA A 105 -7.22 3.68 -2.84
N GLN A 106 -6.77 4.30 -3.94
CA GLN A 106 -7.59 5.13 -4.80
C GLN A 106 -8.74 4.36 -5.47
N ALA A 107 -8.47 3.13 -5.94
CA ALA A 107 -9.48 2.27 -6.55
C ALA A 107 -10.57 1.86 -5.53
N LEU A 108 -10.18 1.49 -4.31
CA LEU A 108 -11.13 1.14 -3.23
C LEU A 108 -11.97 2.35 -2.80
N LEU A 109 -11.35 3.51 -2.60
CA LEU A 109 -12.08 4.73 -2.22
C LEU A 109 -13.07 5.16 -3.30
N SER A 110 -12.71 4.98 -4.58
CA SER A 110 -13.60 5.26 -5.70
C SER A 110 -14.76 4.27 -5.80
N ALA A 111 -14.59 3.04 -5.32
CA ALA A 111 -15.59 1.97 -5.38
C ALA A 111 -16.55 1.97 -4.19
N SER A 112 -16.17 2.48 -3.02
CA SER A 112 -16.99 2.49 -1.81
C SER A 112 -16.81 3.77 -0.99
N SER A 113 -17.96 4.29 -0.50
CA SER A 113 -18.04 5.43 0.41
C SER A 113 -18.50 5.07 1.82
N ASP A 114 -18.89 3.81 2.06
CA ASP A 114 -19.54 3.35 3.31
C ASP A 114 -18.77 2.24 4.03
N ILE A 115 -18.05 1.38 3.30
CA ILE A 115 -17.22 0.35 3.92
C ILE A 115 -15.93 0.99 4.47
N PRO A 116 -15.55 0.74 5.73
CA PRO A 116 -14.28 1.20 6.28
C PRO A 116 -13.08 0.72 5.44
N ILE A 117 -12.17 1.62 5.12
CA ILE A 117 -10.95 1.34 4.36
C ILE A 117 -9.75 1.69 5.24
N VAL A 118 -8.83 0.76 5.39
CA VAL A 118 -7.51 1.02 5.95
C VAL A 118 -6.47 0.85 4.84
N VAL A 119 -5.45 1.69 4.83
CA VAL A 119 -4.40 1.62 3.81
C VAL A 119 -3.02 1.48 4.42
N THR A 120 -2.13 0.81 3.71
CA THR A 120 -0.70 0.67 4.01
C THR A 120 0.12 0.90 2.75
N ALA A 121 1.41 1.20 2.90
CA ALA A 121 2.30 1.48 1.76
C ALA A 121 1.76 2.62 0.87
N VAL A 122 1.24 3.66 1.50
CA VAL A 122 0.76 4.89 0.86
C VAL A 122 1.60 6.05 1.37
N THR A 123 2.30 6.73 0.46
CA THR A 123 3.29 7.75 0.85
C THR A 123 2.64 8.97 1.49
N ASP A 124 1.65 9.56 0.84
CA ASP A 124 0.96 10.76 1.33
C ASP A 124 -0.53 10.64 1.03
N LEU A 125 -1.32 10.42 2.08
CA LEU A 125 -2.76 10.21 1.94
C LEU A 125 -3.49 11.52 1.58
N GLU A 126 -2.98 12.66 2.02
CA GLU A 126 -3.55 13.99 1.74
C GLU A 126 -3.30 14.39 0.28
N GLU A 127 -2.06 14.33 -0.18
CA GLU A 127 -1.69 14.63 -1.57
C GLU A 127 -2.34 13.64 -2.56
N ALA A 128 -2.48 12.37 -2.16
CA ALA A 128 -3.21 11.37 -2.94
C ALA A 128 -4.73 11.58 -2.93
N LYS A 129 -5.25 12.57 -2.17
CA LYS A 129 -6.67 12.90 -2.02
C LYS A 129 -7.52 11.76 -1.44
N LEU A 130 -6.92 10.97 -0.59
CA LEU A 130 -7.56 9.84 0.09
C LEU A 130 -8.24 10.29 1.39
N VAL A 131 -7.73 11.33 2.03
CA VAL A 131 -8.25 11.91 3.27
C VAL A 131 -8.36 13.43 3.14
N LYS A 132 -9.10 14.07 4.04
CA LYS A 132 -9.17 15.54 4.11
C LYS A 132 -7.92 16.13 4.74
N SER A 133 -7.44 15.52 5.82
CA SER A 133 -6.15 15.78 6.44
C SER A 133 -5.69 14.53 7.19
N ASN A 134 -4.37 14.43 7.44
CA ASN A 134 -3.81 13.29 8.17
C ASN A 134 -4.26 13.27 9.64
N GLU A 135 -4.50 14.41 10.26
CA GLU A 135 -4.99 14.53 11.64
C GLU A 135 -6.48 14.18 11.77
N SER A 136 -7.26 14.45 10.72
CA SER A 136 -8.71 14.21 10.70
C SER A 136 -9.16 13.76 9.31
N PRO A 137 -9.10 12.45 9.02
CA PRO A 137 -9.40 11.89 7.71
C PRO A 137 -10.76 12.27 7.15
N GLY A 138 -11.79 12.30 7.99
CA GLY A 138 -13.12 12.86 7.68
C GLY A 138 -13.94 12.07 6.65
N GLY A 139 -13.53 10.83 6.35
CA GLY A 139 -14.17 9.92 5.40
C GLY A 139 -14.16 8.48 5.90
N ASN A 140 -14.44 7.54 5.00
CA ASN A 140 -14.40 6.11 5.30
C ASN A 140 -12.99 5.49 5.16
N LEU A 141 -11.93 6.30 5.02
CA LEU A 141 -10.56 5.84 4.84
C LEU A 141 -9.61 6.47 5.86
N THR A 142 -8.70 5.68 6.39
CA THR A 142 -7.51 6.06 7.16
C THR A 142 -6.39 5.05 6.91
N GLY A 143 -5.23 5.18 7.54
CA GLY A 143 -4.16 4.20 7.35
C GLY A 143 -2.83 4.58 7.96
N VAL A 144 -1.79 3.86 7.56
CA VAL A 144 -0.41 4.10 7.96
C VAL A 144 0.42 4.49 6.74
N SER A 145 0.99 5.70 6.80
CA SER A 145 1.83 6.26 5.74
C SER A 145 3.22 5.65 5.76
N ASP A 146 3.76 5.38 4.57
CA ASP A 146 5.15 4.98 4.36
C ASP A 146 6.07 6.15 3.99
N GLN A 147 5.68 7.37 4.34
CA GLN A 147 6.50 8.54 4.06
C GLN A 147 7.88 8.43 4.68
N VAL A 148 8.91 8.64 3.84
CA VAL A 148 10.32 8.64 4.24
C VAL A 148 10.91 10.04 4.09
N PRO A 149 11.96 10.38 4.85
CA PRO A 149 12.72 11.61 4.64
C PRO A 149 13.57 11.50 3.37
N ILE A 150 13.03 11.94 2.25
CA ILE A 150 13.67 11.86 0.92
C ILE A 150 15.05 12.52 0.92
N GLU A 151 15.20 13.62 1.64
CA GLU A 151 16.46 14.34 1.78
C GLU A 151 17.56 13.41 2.34
N LYS A 152 17.24 12.60 3.34
CA LYS A 152 18.21 11.63 3.90
C LYS A 152 18.58 10.54 2.90
N GLN A 153 17.65 10.07 2.09
CA GLN A 153 17.96 9.11 1.03
C GLN A 153 18.85 9.74 -0.05
N LEU A 154 18.61 10.99 -0.40
CA LEU A 154 19.42 11.71 -1.38
C LEU A 154 20.82 12.06 -0.82
N ASP A 155 20.93 12.44 0.45
CA ASP A 155 22.23 12.64 1.11
C ASP A 155 23.04 11.34 1.14
N LEU A 156 22.38 10.20 1.37
CA LEU A 156 23.00 8.89 1.28
C LEU A 156 23.52 8.64 -0.15
N LEU A 157 22.71 8.91 -1.19
CA LEU A 157 23.11 8.75 -2.58
C LEU A 157 24.30 9.65 -2.93
N ILE A 158 24.26 10.92 -2.55
CA ILE A 158 25.35 11.89 -2.75
C ILE A 158 26.64 11.39 -2.10
N SER A 159 26.55 10.81 -0.91
CA SER A 159 27.73 10.31 -0.18
C SER A 159 28.42 9.12 -0.83
N VAL A 160 27.69 8.30 -1.60
CA VAL A 160 28.22 7.09 -2.26
C VAL A 160 28.51 7.29 -3.75
N ALA A 161 27.99 8.34 -4.38
CA ALA A 161 28.29 8.68 -5.77
C ALA A 161 29.70 9.27 -5.89
N LYS A 162 30.48 8.81 -6.89
CA LYS A 162 31.88 9.22 -7.05
C LYS A 162 32.07 10.74 -7.25
N LYS A 163 31.12 11.42 -7.88
CA LYS A 163 31.16 12.85 -8.15
C LYS A 163 29.91 13.60 -7.71
N ALA A 164 28.74 12.98 -7.86
CA ALA A 164 27.43 13.58 -7.58
C ALA A 164 27.18 14.92 -8.34
N GLU A 165 27.71 15.08 -9.56
CA GLU A 165 27.47 16.26 -10.39
C GLU A 165 26.11 16.19 -11.05
N LYS A 166 25.65 14.97 -11.39
CA LYS A 166 24.38 14.70 -12.05
C LYS A 166 23.73 13.41 -11.52
N ILE A 167 22.57 13.55 -10.96
CA ILE A 167 21.77 12.43 -10.39
C ILE A 167 20.59 12.12 -11.29
N GLY A 168 20.36 10.83 -11.49
CA GLY A 168 19.18 10.31 -12.17
C GLY A 168 18.04 10.04 -11.23
N ILE A 169 16.81 10.29 -11.65
CA ILE A 169 15.59 9.86 -10.95
C ILE A 169 14.78 8.97 -11.89
N MET A 170 14.48 7.74 -11.48
CA MET A 170 13.65 6.82 -12.24
C MET A 170 12.36 6.54 -11.47
N TYR A 171 11.22 6.64 -12.15
CA TYR A 171 9.92 6.40 -11.52
C TYR A 171 8.82 6.12 -12.56
N ASN A 172 7.68 5.59 -12.09
CA ASN A 172 6.49 5.43 -12.91
C ASN A 172 5.68 6.73 -12.92
N GLY A 173 5.54 7.35 -14.09
CA GLY A 173 4.75 8.58 -14.27
C GLY A 173 3.24 8.41 -14.04
N GLY A 174 2.73 7.20 -13.99
CA GLY A 174 1.34 6.87 -13.69
C GLY A 174 1.02 6.68 -12.20
N GLU A 175 2.04 6.64 -11.33
CA GLU A 175 1.88 6.48 -9.88
C GLU A 175 2.02 7.83 -9.15
N ALA A 176 0.94 8.30 -8.52
CA ALA A 176 0.90 9.61 -7.86
C ALA A 176 1.95 9.75 -6.74
N ASN A 177 2.18 8.68 -5.95
CA ASN A 177 3.24 8.60 -4.94
C ASN A 177 4.63 8.82 -5.54
N SER A 178 4.92 8.16 -6.65
CA SER A 178 6.23 8.22 -7.33
C SER A 178 6.48 9.61 -7.94
N VAL A 179 5.46 10.20 -8.58
CA VAL A 179 5.52 11.57 -9.13
C VAL A 179 5.77 12.60 -8.02
N LEU A 180 5.08 12.48 -6.88
CA LEU A 180 5.29 13.37 -5.74
C LEU A 180 6.72 13.31 -5.22
N GLN A 181 7.22 12.11 -4.95
CA GLN A 181 8.57 11.91 -4.43
C GLN A 181 9.65 12.32 -5.44
N ALA A 182 9.47 12.04 -6.73
CA ALA A 182 10.39 12.48 -7.77
C ALA A 182 10.49 14.01 -7.84
N LYS A 183 9.35 14.72 -7.73
CA LYS A 183 9.31 16.18 -7.68
C LYS A 183 10.04 16.74 -6.44
N GLN A 184 9.85 16.13 -5.26
CA GLN A 184 10.54 16.52 -4.04
C GLN A 184 12.04 16.26 -4.15
N ALA A 185 12.43 15.09 -4.65
CA ALA A 185 13.82 14.71 -4.85
C ALA A 185 14.53 15.67 -5.82
N LYS A 186 13.91 16.00 -6.94
CA LYS A 186 14.43 16.97 -7.90
C LYS A 186 14.66 18.34 -7.26
N ALA A 187 13.65 18.87 -6.56
CA ALA A 187 13.75 20.17 -5.90
C ALA A 187 14.90 20.20 -4.87
N TYR A 188 15.09 19.12 -4.12
CA TYR A 188 16.20 19.00 -3.17
C TYR A 188 17.57 19.00 -3.86
N LEU A 189 17.75 18.16 -4.89
CA LEU A 189 19.02 18.05 -5.62
C LEU A 189 19.38 19.36 -6.33
N GLU A 190 18.43 20.01 -7.00
CA GLU A 190 18.63 21.31 -7.65
C GLU A 190 19.03 22.39 -6.65
N LYS A 191 18.46 22.39 -5.44
CA LYS A 191 18.85 23.30 -4.34
C LYS A 191 20.29 23.07 -3.88
N GLN A 192 20.79 21.83 -3.99
CA GLN A 192 22.21 21.50 -3.71
C GLN A 192 23.14 21.81 -4.89
N GLY A 193 22.63 22.33 -6.00
CA GLY A 193 23.40 22.61 -7.21
C GLY A 193 23.72 21.36 -8.07
N ILE A 194 23.03 20.25 -7.82
CA ILE A 194 23.21 18.99 -8.54
C ILE A 194 22.26 18.94 -9.74
N ALA A 195 22.79 18.63 -10.91
CA ALA A 195 21.96 18.46 -12.10
C ALA A 195 21.08 17.20 -11.99
N VAL A 196 19.85 17.28 -12.47
CA VAL A 196 18.91 16.16 -12.40
C VAL A 196 18.50 15.71 -13.79
N LYS A 197 18.47 14.40 -14.02
CA LYS A 197 17.85 13.78 -15.21
C LYS A 197 16.77 12.81 -14.75
N GLU A 198 15.54 13.05 -15.23
CA GLU A 198 14.39 12.18 -14.94
C GLU A 198 14.09 11.30 -16.14
N LEU A 199 13.85 10.01 -15.91
CA LEU A 199 13.26 9.10 -16.88
C LEU A 199 12.14 8.28 -16.21
N THR A 200 11.09 8.01 -16.99
CA THR A 200 9.92 7.27 -16.51
C THR A 200 9.75 5.94 -17.23
N ALA A 201 9.29 4.93 -16.50
CA ALA A 201 8.79 3.68 -17.05
C ALA A 201 7.31 3.54 -16.63
N ASN A 202 6.42 3.22 -17.57
CA ASN A 202 5.01 3.02 -17.26
C ASN A 202 4.67 1.54 -16.98
N THR A 203 5.55 0.64 -17.43
CA THR A 203 5.43 -0.81 -17.22
C THR A 203 6.79 -1.41 -16.89
N THR A 204 6.79 -2.60 -16.31
CA THR A 204 8.02 -3.36 -16.01
C THR A 204 8.84 -3.67 -17.26
N ASN A 205 8.20 -3.77 -18.43
CA ASN A 205 8.91 -4.00 -19.72
C ASN A 205 9.81 -2.83 -20.13
N ASP A 206 9.53 -1.62 -19.65
CA ASP A 206 10.30 -0.42 -20.00
C ASP A 206 11.53 -0.24 -19.07
N VAL A 207 11.53 -0.89 -17.90
CA VAL A 207 12.50 -0.66 -16.82
C VAL A 207 13.94 -0.89 -17.27
N GLN A 208 14.22 -1.96 -17.99
CA GLN A 208 15.58 -2.24 -18.46
C GLN A 208 16.10 -1.11 -19.35
N GLN A 209 15.35 -0.72 -20.37
CA GLN A 209 15.77 0.31 -21.32
C GLN A 209 15.95 1.68 -20.65
N VAL A 210 15.03 2.01 -19.71
CA VAL A 210 15.12 3.26 -18.94
C VAL A 210 16.38 3.26 -18.07
N THR A 211 16.65 2.17 -17.36
CA THR A 211 17.84 2.03 -16.50
C THR A 211 19.14 2.11 -17.31
N GLU A 212 19.24 1.38 -18.43
CA GLU A 212 20.40 1.41 -19.32
C GLU A 212 20.66 2.81 -19.91
N SER A 213 19.59 3.53 -20.24
CA SER A 213 19.69 4.88 -20.81
C SER A 213 20.16 5.88 -19.75
N LEU A 214 19.60 5.83 -18.54
CA LEU A 214 19.93 6.76 -17.48
C LEU A 214 21.34 6.53 -16.94
N ALA A 215 21.73 5.27 -16.72
CA ALA A 215 23.03 4.88 -16.17
C ALA A 215 24.24 5.34 -17.00
N LYS A 216 24.05 5.68 -18.28
CA LYS A 216 25.12 6.22 -19.14
C LYS A 216 25.40 7.71 -18.92
N GLU A 217 24.53 8.42 -18.24
CA GLU A 217 24.52 9.88 -18.23
C GLU A 217 24.58 10.49 -16.82
N VAL A 218 24.57 9.67 -15.78
CA VAL A 218 24.47 10.14 -14.38
C VAL A 218 25.51 9.48 -13.48
N ASP A 219 25.78 10.08 -12.34
CA ASP A 219 26.77 9.61 -11.35
C ASP A 219 26.14 8.69 -10.27
N GLY A 220 24.83 8.70 -10.17
CA GLY A 220 24.03 7.88 -9.26
C GLY A 220 22.54 7.98 -9.61
N ILE A 221 21.75 7.03 -9.13
CA ILE A 221 20.32 6.95 -9.43
C ILE A 221 19.53 6.86 -8.12
N TYR A 222 18.48 7.67 -8.05
CA TYR A 222 17.43 7.59 -7.05
C TYR A 222 16.16 6.96 -7.63
N ILE A 223 15.60 5.99 -6.91
CA ILE A 223 14.31 5.38 -7.20
C ILE A 223 13.44 5.55 -5.96
N PRO A 224 12.33 6.30 -6.03
CA PRO A 224 11.41 6.46 -4.87
C PRO A 224 10.71 5.14 -4.48
N THR A 225 9.75 5.20 -3.57
CA THR A 225 8.84 4.06 -3.28
C THR A 225 7.90 3.84 -4.48
N ASP A 226 8.43 3.23 -5.52
CA ASP A 226 7.81 3.02 -6.83
C ASP A 226 7.49 1.54 -7.04
N ASN A 227 6.21 1.19 -7.25
CA ASN A 227 5.80 -0.21 -7.32
C ASN A 227 6.27 -0.90 -8.60
N THR A 228 6.34 -0.15 -9.71
CA THR A 228 6.80 -0.69 -11.00
C THR A 228 8.29 -1.02 -10.95
N PHE A 229 9.10 -0.09 -10.44
CA PHE A 229 10.55 -0.34 -10.28
C PHE A 229 10.84 -1.38 -9.20
N ALA A 230 10.10 -1.38 -8.08
CA ALA A 230 10.25 -2.39 -7.04
C ALA A 230 10.01 -3.82 -7.57
N SER A 231 8.99 -4.03 -8.39
CA SER A 231 8.70 -5.34 -8.99
C SER A 231 9.73 -5.81 -10.04
N ALA A 232 10.60 -4.91 -10.50
CA ALA A 232 11.66 -5.19 -11.47
C ALA A 232 13.07 -4.89 -10.92
N MET A 233 13.23 -4.79 -9.61
CA MET A 233 14.46 -4.27 -8.99
C MET A 233 15.68 -5.15 -9.22
N THR A 234 15.52 -6.46 -9.32
CA THR A 234 16.60 -7.39 -9.69
C THR A 234 17.20 -7.03 -11.06
N LEU A 235 16.34 -6.72 -12.04
CA LEU A 235 16.78 -6.30 -13.37
C LEU A 235 17.51 -4.95 -13.34
N VAL A 236 17.02 -3.99 -12.54
CA VAL A 236 17.73 -2.72 -12.30
C VAL A 236 19.11 -3.00 -11.71
N GLY A 237 19.20 -3.86 -10.70
CA GLY A 237 20.45 -4.25 -10.03
C GLY A 237 21.49 -4.81 -10.99
N ASP A 238 21.09 -5.69 -11.92
CA ASP A 238 21.98 -6.25 -12.93
C ASP A 238 22.58 -5.17 -13.83
N VAL A 239 21.73 -4.26 -14.33
CA VAL A 239 22.16 -3.15 -15.20
C VAL A 239 23.12 -2.20 -14.49
N VAL A 240 22.77 -1.74 -13.27
CA VAL A 240 23.56 -0.73 -12.57
C VAL A 240 24.88 -1.30 -12.04
N LYS A 241 24.91 -2.60 -11.73
CA LYS A 241 26.15 -3.32 -11.41
C LYS A 241 27.10 -3.36 -12.61
N GLU A 242 26.61 -3.67 -13.82
CA GLU A 242 27.41 -3.64 -15.06
C GLU A 242 27.92 -2.23 -15.34
N LYS A 243 27.08 -1.21 -15.17
CA LYS A 243 27.42 0.20 -15.44
C LYS A 243 28.18 0.88 -14.32
N GLN A 244 28.38 0.22 -13.17
CA GLN A 244 29.09 0.75 -11.99
C GLN A 244 28.45 2.03 -11.44
N ILE A 245 27.11 2.10 -11.41
CA ILE A 245 26.32 3.25 -10.93
C ILE A 245 25.63 2.89 -9.60
N PRO A 246 25.83 3.64 -8.51
CA PRO A 246 25.13 3.41 -7.26
C PRO A 246 23.64 3.78 -7.37
N VAL A 247 22.78 2.96 -6.75
CA VAL A 247 21.33 3.20 -6.65
C VAL A 247 20.94 3.26 -5.19
N VAL A 248 20.33 4.37 -4.77
CA VAL A 248 19.56 4.47 -3.53
C VAL A 248 18.09 4.33 -3.87
N ALA A 249 17.42 3.41 -3.19
CA ALA A 249 16.04 3.03 -3.47
C ALA A 249 15.11 3.35 -2.29
N GLY A 250 13.81 3.37 -2.54
CA GLY A 250 12.79 3.81 -1.59
C GLY A 250 12.57 2.87 -0.40
N SER A 251 12.90 1.57 -0.52
CA SER A 251 12.63 0.57 0.52
C SER A 251 13.79 -0.39 0.76
N ILE A 252 13.73 -1.07 1.91
CA ILE A 252 14.69 -2.11 2.30
C ILE A 252 14.68 -3.26 1.30
N GLU A 253 13.51 -3.74 0.89
CA GLU A 253 13.37 -4.86 -0.03
C GLU A 253 13.93 -4.52 -1.42
N MET A 254 13.73 -3.29 -1.91
CA MET A 254 14.36 -2.85 -3.16
C MET A 254 15.90 -2.89 -3.10
N VAL A 255 16.48 -2.62 -1.92
CA VAL A 255 17.94 -2.75 -1.72
C VAL A 255 18.36 -4.22 -1.74
N GLN A 256 17.61 -5.10 -1.10
CA GLN A 256 17.86 -6.54 -1.10
C GLN A 256 17.76 -7.14 -2.50
N ASP A 257 16.84 -6.65 -3.33
CA ASP A 257 16.58 -7.11 -4.69
C ASP A 257 17.53 -6.51 -5.74
N GLY A 258 18.36 -5.49 -5.41
CA GLY A 258 19.31 -4.97 -6.40
C GLY A 258 19.82 -3.55 -6.18
N GLY A 259 19.26 -2.78 -5.25
CA GLY A 259 19.78 -1.47 -4.86
C GLY A 259 21.08 -1.56 -4.08
N LEU A 260 21.75 -0.42 -3.89
CA LEU A 260 22.95 -0.31 -3.06
C LEU A 260 22.60 -0.08 -1.61
N ALA A 261 21.76 0.90 -1.33
CA ALA A 261 21.41 1.28 0.03
C ALA A 261 20.09 2.04 0.09
N THR A 262 19.50 2.12 1.27
CA THR A 262 18.39 3.02 1.61
C THR A 262 18.47 3.41 3.08
N PHE A 263 17.87 4.57 3.41
CA PHE A 263 17.38 4.87 4.74
C PHE A 263 15.85 4.83 4.66
N GLY A 264 15.28 3.67 4.97
CA GLY A 264 13.92 3.30 4.59
C GLY A 264 13.15 2.57 5.67
N ILE A 265 11.94 2.21 5.33
CA ILE A 265 10.93 1.60 6.19
C ILE A 265 11.07 0.08 6.15
N ASP A 266 10.80 -0.55 7.28
CA ASP A 266 10.47 -1.96 7.41
C ASP A 266 8.98 -2.15 7.08
N TYR A 267 8.69 -2.66 5.89
CA TYR A 267 7.32 -2.80 5.42
C TYR A 267 6.52 -3.89 6.16
N HIS A 268 7.18 -4.88 6.73
CA HIS A 268 6.50 -5.84 7.60
C HIS A 268 6.00 -5.15 8.88
N ALA A 269 6.85 -4.34 9.53
CA ALA A 269 6.45 -3.57 10.70
C ALA A 269 5.35 -2.54 10.39
N LEU A 270 5.41 -1.90 9.20
CA LEU A 270 4.36 -1.00 8.70
C LEU A 270 3.02 -1.74 8.56
N GLY A 271 3.04 -2.90 7.93
CA GLY A 271 1.86 -3.76 7.78
C GLY A 271 1.27 -4.16 9.12
N LYS A 272 2.11 -4.56 10.09
CA LYS A 272 1.69 -4.92 11.43
C LYS A 272 1.01 -3.75 12.16
N GLN A 273 1.58 -2.55 12.09
CA GLN A 273 0.96 -1.34 12.62
C GLN A 273 -0.42 -1.09 11.96
N THR A 274 -0.54 -1.36 10.65
CA THR A 274 -1.81 -1.25 9.93
C THR A 274 -2.83 -2.30 10.39
N GLY A 275 -2.39 -3.53 10.69
CA GLY A 275 -3.21 -4.60 11.26
C GLY A 275 -3.76 -4.24 12.64
N ASP A 276 -2.93 -3.62 13.50
CA ASP A 276 -3.36 -3.08 14.80
C ASP A 276 -4.44 -2.01 14.65
N MET A 277 -4.28 -1.11 13.69
CA MET A 277 -5.27 -0.08 13.35
C MET A 277 -6.58 -0.71 12.88
N ALA A 278 -6.50 -1.65 11.95
CA ALA A 278 -7.65 -2.36 11.39
C ALA A 278 -8.43 -3.14 12.46
N ALA A 279 -7.74 -3.80 13.39
CA ALA A 279 -8.36 -4.54 14.47
C ALA A 279 -9.21 -3.63 15.37
N LYS A 280 -8.74 -2.43 15.71
CA LYS A 280 -9.51 -1.44 16.50
C LYS A 280 -10.76 -0.97 15.77
N ILE A 281 -10.68 -0.81 14.45
CA ILE A 281 -11.83 -0.42 13.62
C ILE A 281 -12.85 -1.57 13.54
N LEU A 282 -12.39 -2.80 13.27
CA LEU A 282 -13.25 -3.99 13.22
C LEU A 282 -13.99 -4.24 14.54
N LYS A 283 -13.34 -4.00 15.68
CA LYS A 283 -13.94 -4.11 17.03
C LYS A 283 -14.82 -2.93 17.41
N GLY A 284 -14.94 -1.90 16.57
CA GLY A 284 -15.74 -0.69 16.86
C GLY A 284 -15.11 0.25 17.89
N GLU A 285 -13.84 0.08 18.24
CA GLU A 285 -13.11 0.93 19.19
C GLU A 285 -12.74 2.30 18.58
N ARG A 286 -12.58 2.35 17.27
CA ARG A 286 -12.27 3.53 16.47
C ARG A 286 -13.07 3.56 15.17
N GLN A 287 -13.22 4.76 14.60
CA GLN A 287 -13.82 4.94 13.28
C GLN A 287 -12.81 5.60 12.34
N THR A 288 -12.86 5.28 11.06
CA THR A 288 -11.96 5.87 10.04
C THR A 288 -12.06 7.39 9.97
N THR A 289 -13.22 7.96 10.28
CA THR A 289 -13.51 9.40 10.18
C THR A 289 -12.66 10.27 11.09
N ASP A 290 -12.26 9.74 12.25
CA ASP A 290 -11.54 10.46 13.31
C ASP A 290 -10.28 9.74 13.80
N TYR A 291 -9.92 8.62 13.17
CA TYR A 291 -8.67 7.95 13.46
C TYR A 291 -7.56 8.59 12.61
N PRO A 292 -6.64 9.36 13.22
CA PRO A 292 -5.57 10.02 12.48
C PRO A 292 -4.74 9.03 11.67
N VAL A 293 -4.26 9.47 10.52
CA VAL A 293 -3.23 8.74 9.76
C VAL A 293 -1.99 8.62 10.64
N GLU A 294 -1.49 7.40 10.79
CA GLU A 294 -0.23 7.17 11.46
C GLU A 294 0.93 7.14 10.45
N THR A 295 2.15 7.37 10.92
CA THR A 295 3.37 7.20 10.13
C THR A 295 4.14 5.99 10.62
N SER A 296 4.99 5.42 9.78
CA SER A 296 5.92 4.35 10.20
C SER A 296 6.78 4.82 11.38
N ARG A 297 6.97 3.93 12.34
CA ARG A 297 7.74 4.22 13.57
C ARG A 297 9.23 3.95 13.42
N ASP A 298 9.60 3.09 12.48
CA ASP A 298 10.95 2.55 12.37
C ASP A 298 11.55 2.82 10.98
N LEU A 299 12.61 3.63 10.94
CA LEU A 299 13.46 3.82 9.77
C LEU A 299 14.81 3.17 10.03
N LYS A 300 15.36 2.48 9.03
CA LYS A 300 16.63 1.77 9.13
C LYS A 300 17.52 2.07 7.93
N LEU A 301 18.83 2.13 8.19
CA LEU A 301 19.83 2.05 7.13
C LEU A 301 19.96 0.58 6.71
N GLU A 302 19.67 0.30 5.45
CA GLU A 302 19.96 -0.99 4.81
C GLU A 302 21.02 -0.81 3.74
N VAL A 303 21.99 -1.74 3.70
CA VAL A 303 23.09 -1.73 2.74
C VAL A 303 23.24 -3.12 2.13
N ASN A 304 23.13 -3.20 0.82
CA ASN A 304 23.47 -4.41 0.06
C ASN A 304 24.99 -4.53 -0.05
N LYS A 305 25.57 -5.33 0.83
CA LYS A 305 27.04 -5.51 0.93
C LYS A 305 27.66 -6.10 -0.34
N ASP A 306 26.91 -6.93 -1.06
CA ASP A 306 27.41 -7.56 -2.28
C ASP A 306 27.37 -6.56 -3.45
N MET A 307 26.32 -5.73 -3.53
CA MET A 307 26.27 -4.62 -4.48
C MET A 307 27.37 -3.58 -4.18
N ALA A 308 27.57 -3.21 -2.92
CA ALA A 308 28.64 -2.28 -2.52
C ALA A 308 30.02 -2.77 -2.98
N LYS A 309 30.36 -4.03 -2.71
CA LYS A 309 31.62 -4.65 -3.18
C LYS A 309 31.72 -4.66 -4.70
N ALA A 310 30.63 -5.01 -5.39
CA ALA A 310 30.60 -5.03 -6.87
C ALA A 310 30.85 -3.65 -7.48
N LEU A 311 30.41 -2.57 -6.81
CA LEU A 311 30.63 -1.18 -7.19
C LEU A 311 31.98 -0.62 -6.70
N GLY A 312 32.81 -1.43 -6.00
CA GLY A 312 34.07 -1.00 -5.41
C GLY A 312 33.92 -0.02 -4.25
N ILE A 313 32.78 -0.07 -3.55
CA ILE A 313 32.46 0.75 -2.38
C ILE A 313 32.63 -0.13 -1.14
N ASP A 314 33.35 0.36 -0.13
CA ASP A 314 33.42 -0.32 1.17
C ASP A 314 32.06 -0.15 1.90
N PRO A 315 31.30 -1.23 2.14
CA PRO A 315 30.00 -1.13 2.79
C PRO A 315 30.06 -0.51 4.20
N GLU A 316 31.21 -0.62 4.89
CA GLU A 316 31.37 -0.04 6.22
C GLU A 316 31.54 1.51 6.18
N THR A 317 31.74 2.09 5.00
CA THR A 317 31.77 3.55 4.82
C THR A 317 30.39 4.16 4.62
N ILE A 318 29.40 3.36 4.24
CA ILE A 318 28.01 3.79 4.07
C ILE A 318 27.40 3.95 5.46
N LYS A 319 27.01 5.18 5.81
CA LYS A 319 26.52 5.51 7.15
C LYS A 319 25.12 6.12 7.07
N GLU A 320 24.42 6.01 8.19
CA GLU A 320 23.16 6.69 8.36
C GLU A 320 23.32 8.19 8.09
N PRO A 321 22.46 8.77 7.24
CA PRO A 321 22.51 10.21 6.96
C PRO A 321 22.14 11.02 8.20
N LYS A 322 22.82 12.15 8.39
CA LYS A 322 22.72 13.01 9.58
C LYS A 322 21.36 13.72 9.67
#